data_f5d2659306da310f1f532989fc108ac2
#
_entry.id   f5d2659306da310f1f532989fc108ac2
#
_cell.length_a   1.000
_cell.length_b   1.000
_cell.length_c   1.000
_cell.angle_alpha   90.00
_cell.angle_beta   90.00
_cell.angle_gamma   90.00
#
_symmetry.space_group_name_H-M   'P 1'
#
loop_
_entity.id
_entity.type
_entity.pdbx_description
1 polymer ?
#
loop_
_entity_poly.entity_id
_entity_poly.type
_entity_poly.pdbx_seq_one_letter_code
_entity_poly.pdbx_strand_id
1 'polypeptide(L)'
;NLKAMSSLRNSIKKADPAPEKKEEIMLNLNLLFELATSKCDHFKTQIADNIRTAGTIENPTIPITHIIADTSEMRAYCKDDSTKIVGEATNAIKSFVTGGSENVISGVGALIGAGINMLMGSGEGVQAEHSDYFIMVDGLALVRIDVKSWIRKVTVVGITQKIESVLAFTAVKSSVDVDKISFNTFMEAYKYQLQRD
;
A
#
# COMPACT_ATOMS: atom_id res chain seq x y z
N ASN A 1 1.94 14.40 2.46
CA ASN A 1 1.01 14.35 3.62
C ASN A 1 0.03 15.53 3.65
N LEU A 2 0.43 16.74 3.25
CA LEU A 2 -0.50 17.89 3.19
C LEU A 2 -1.67 17.71 2.20
N LYS A 3 -1.47 17.01 1.09
CA LYS A 3 -2.53 16.76 0.08
C LYS A 3 -3.64 15.84 0.60
N ALA A 4 -3.31 14.79 1.31
CA ALA A 4 -4.29 13.87 1.92
C ALA A 4 -5.10 14.57 3.01
N MET A 5 -4.46 15.36 3.85
CA MET A 5 -5.13 16.18 4.86
C MET A 5 -6.05 17.27 4.24
N SER A 6 -5.63 17.87 3.12
CA SER A 6 -6.47 18.89 2.44
C SER A 6 -7.70 18.27 1.78
N SER A 7 -7.57 17.09 1.18
CA SER A 7 -8.68 16.33 0.59
C SER A 7 -9.73 15.96 1.66
N LEU A 8 -9.26 15.47 2.80
CA LEU A 8 -10.12 15.09 3.93
C LEU A 8 -10.81 16.31 4.55
N ARG A 9 -10.09 17.41 4.78
CA ARG A 9 -10.69 18.67 5.27
C ARG A 9 -11.77 19.19 4.32
N ASN A 10 -11.59 19.04 3.02
CA ASN A 10 -12.58 19.43 2.03
C ASN A 10 -13.82 18.52 2.03
N SER A 11 -13.64 17.21 2.25
CA SER A 11 -14.76 16.27 2.40
C SER A 11 -15.56 16.54 3.66
N ILE A 12 -14.89 16.89 4.77
CA ILE A 12 -15.55 17.27 6.04
C ILE A 12 -16.27 18.61 5.93
N LYS A 13 -15.69 19.58 5.23
CA LYS A 13 -16.34 20.89 4.99
C LYS A 13 -17.61 20.77 4.15
N LYS A 14 -17.68 19.85 3.20
CA LYS A 14 -18.88 19.55 2.41
C LYS A 14 -20.00 18.89 3.21
N ALA A 15 -19.67 18.38 4.36
CA ALA A 15 -20.51 17.54 5.18
C ALA A 15 -21.10 18.29 6.37
N ASP A 16 -21.45 19.53 6.32
CA ASP A 16 -22.09 20.40 7.33
C ASP A 16 -22.56 19.70 8.63
N PRO A 17 -21.65 19.23 9.52
CA PRO A 17 -22.03 18.72 10.82
C PRO A 17 -22.39 19.89 11.74
N ALA A 18 -23.32 19.66 12.67
CA ALA A 18 -23.63 20.62 13.71
C ALA A 18 -22.33 21.12 14.39
N PRO A 19 -22.19 22.44 14.65
CA PRO A 19 -20.94 23.04 15.14
C PRO A 19 -20.34 22.31 16.35
N GLU A 20 -21.17 21.81 17.26
CA GLU A 20 -20.78 21.10 18.48
C GLU A 20 -20.11 19.76 18.24
N LYS A 21 -20.40 19.09 17.13
CA LYS A 21 -19.78 17.79 16.76
C LYS A 21 -18.55 17.96 15.87
N LYS A 22 -18.31 19.14 15.35
CA LYS A 22 -17.25 19.39 14.38
C LYS A 22 -15.85 19.21 14.99
N GLU A 23 -15.66 19.67 16.23
CA GLU A 23 -14.38 19.56 16.93
C GLU A 23 -14.06 18.10 17.28
N GLU A 24 -15.06 17.36 17.78
CA GLU A 24 -14.90 15.93 18.10
C GLU A 24 -14.59 15.11 16.84
N ILE A 25 -15.30 15.37 15.74
CA ILE A 25 -15.04 14.71 14.45
C ILE A 25 -13.62 15.02 13.95
N MET A 26 -13.18 16.26 14.04
CA MET A 26 -11.83 16.66 13.64
C MET A 26 -10.75 16.02 14.50
N LEU A 27 -10.96 15.92 15.81
CA LEU A 27 -10.05 15.27 16.73
C LEU A 27 -9.90 13.77 16.37
N ASN A 28 -11.01 13.07 16.20
CA ASN A 28 -11.01 11.65 15.86
C ASN A 28 -10.35 11.36 14.50
N LEU A 29 -10.54 12.24 13.53
CA LEU A 29 -9.87 12.14 12.24
C LEU A 29 -8.36 12.35 12.34
N ASN A 30 -7.92 13.32 13.11
CA ASN A 30 -6.50 13.55 13.36
C ASN A 30 -5.86 12.32 14.00
N LEU A 31 -6.50 11.72 15.01
CA LEU A 31 -6.02 10.48 15.64
C LEU A 31 -5.93 9.30 14.65
N LEU A 32 -6.90 9.15 13.74
CA LEU A 32 -6.84 8.15 12.68
C LEU A 32 -5.68 8.38 11.71
N PHE A 33 -5.39 9.64 11.38
CA PHE A 33 -4.24 9.99 10.54
C PHE A 33 -2.90 9.75 11.24
N GLU A 34 -2.79 10.09 12.52
CA GLU A 34 -1.60 9.80 13.31
C GLU A 34 -1.36 8.30 13.38
N LEU A 35 -2.41 7.51 13.60
CA LEU A 35 -2.33 6.06 13.59
C LEU A 35 -1.89 5.52 12.21
N ALA A 36 -2.46 6.02 11.13
CA ALA A 36 -2.09 5.62 9.77
C ALA A 36 -0.64 6.00 9.44
N THR A 37 -0.17 7.17 9.89
CA THR A 37 1.23 7.60 9.76
C THR A 37 2.16 6.65 10.51
N SER A 38 1.85 6.35 11.76
CA SER A 38 2.60 5.40 12.58
C SER A 38 2.66 4.01 11.94
N LYS A 39 1.55 3.56 11.31
CA LYS A 39 1.53 2.30 10.56
C LYS A 39 2.47 2.34 9.35
N CYS A 40 2.49 3.42 8.58
CA CYS A 40 3.40 3.57 7.45
C CYS A 40 4.87 3.52 7.89
N ASP A 41 5.23 4.20 8.98
CA ASP A 41 6.60 4.19 9.52
C ASP A 41 6.99 2.78 10.02
N HIS A 42 6.06 2.11 10.70
CA HIS A 42 6.26 0.73 11.12
C HIS A 42 6.45 -0.22 9.92
N PHE A 43 5.68 -0.05 8.85
CA PHE A 43 5.82 -0.84 7.62
C PHE A 43 7.17 -0.62 6.94
N LYS A 44 7.67 0.62 6.88
CA LYS A 44 9.03 0.89 6.38
C LYS A 44 10.08 0.12 7.15
N THR A 45 10.00 0.15 8.49
CA THR A 45 10.91 -0.58 9.36
C THR A 45 10.82 -2.09 9.13
N GLN A 46 9.61 -2.64 9.10
CA GLN A 46 9.41 -4.08 8.86
C GLN A 46 9.91 -4.53 7.49
N ILE A 47 9.67 -3.73 6.43
CA ILE A 47 10.19 -4.03 5.10
C ILE A 47 11.72 -3.98 5.12
N ALA A 48 12.32 -2.94 5.69
CA ALA A 48 13.77 -2.80 5.79
C ALA A 48 14.43 -3.97 6.54
N ASP A 49 13.82 -4.42 7.64
CA ASP A 49 14.30 -5.57 8.40
C ASP A 49 14.15 -6.87 7.61
N ASN A 50 13.03 -7.06 6.91
CA ASN A 50 12.82 -8.24 6.07
C ASN A 50 13.84 -8.31 4.92
N ILE A 51 14.03 -7.23 4.17
CA ILE A 51 14.95 -7.23 3.03
C ILE A 51 16.42 -7.34 3.44
N ARG A 52 16.78 -6.91 4.65
CA ARG A 52 18.15 -7.05 5.18
C ARG A 52 18.56 -8.52 5.35
N THR A 53 17.63 -9.40 5.66
CA THR A 53 17.86 -10.84 5.81
C THR A 53 17.46 -11.66 4.58
N ALA A 54 16.97 -11.00 3.52
CA ALA A 54 16.53 -11.65 2.30
C ALA A 54 17.68 -12.47 1.65
N GLY A 55 17.36 -13.68 1.18
CA GLY A 55 18.31 -14.62 0.58
C GLY A 55 19.06 -15.48 1.60
N THR A 56 18.75 -15.39 2.89
CA THR A 56 19.28 -16.32 3.91
C THR A 56 18.40 -17.57 4.03
N ILE A 57 18.89 -18.58 4.76
CA ILE A 57 18.13 -19.81 5.03
C ILE A 57 16.85 -19.51 5.81
N GLU A 58 16.91 -18.57 6.75
CA GLU A 58 15.77 -18.16 7.58
C GLU A 58 14.76 -17.30 6.80
N ASN A 59 15.23 -16.58 5.78
CA ASN A 59 14.41 -15.73 4.92
C ASN A 59 14.77 -15.95 3.45
N PRO A 60 14.26 -17.04 2.82
CA PRO A 60 14.60 -17.43 1.45
C PRO A 60 13.93 -16.55 0.38
N THR A 61 13.59 -15.31 0.72
CA THR A 61 13.07 -14.32 -0.24
C THR A 61 14.20 -13.77 -1.11
N ILE A 62 13.83 -13.06 -2.18
CA ILE A 62 14.79 -12.54 -3.16
C ILE A 62 15.73 -11.52 -2.52
N PRO A 63 17.07 -11.75 -2.53
CA PRO A 63 18.05 -10.84 -1.96
C PRO A 63 18.14 -9.54 -2.74
N ILE A 64 18.48 -8.45 -2.04
CA ILE A 64 18.66 -7.12 -2.60
C ILE A 64 20.05 -6.56 -2.32
N THR A 65 20.51 -5.63 -3.16
CA THR A 65 21.76 -4.88 -2.95
C THR A 65 21.53 -3.61 -2.16
N HIS A 66 20.49 -2.83 -2.53
CA HIS A 66 20.16 -1.56 -1.87
C HIS A 66 18.70 -1.16 -2.15
N ILE A 67 18.19 -0.29 -1.30
CA ILE A 67 16.89 0.37 -1.50
C ILE A 67 17.09 1.54 -2.46
N ILE A 68 16.23 1.62 -3.49
CA ILE A 68 16.24 2.68 -4.49
C ILE A 68 15.33 3.84 -4.07
N ALA A 69 14.10 3.51 -3.63
CA ALA A 69 13.09 4.49 -3.25
C ALA A 69 12.03 3.87 -2.34
N ASP A 70 11.33 4.72 -1.61
CA ASP A 70 10.13 4.35 -0.86
C ASP A 70 9.01 5.38 -1.05
N THR A 71 7.76 4.94 -0.84
CA THR A 71 6.60 5.81 -0.80
C THR A 71 5.60 5.30 0.23
N SER A 72 4.85 6.23 0.83
CA SER A 72 3.75 5.90 1.73
C SER A 72 2.58 6.81 1.43
N GLU A 73 1.38 6.24 1.41
CA GLU A 73 0.14 6.98 1.23
C GLU A 73 -0.91 6.55 2.25
N MET A 74 -1.79 7.49 2.56
CA MET A 74 -2.96 7.30 3.41
C MET A 74 -4.17 7.88 2.73
N ARG A 75 -5.29 7.14 2.76
CA ARG A 75 -6.55 7.57 2.16
C ARG A 75 -7.73 7.22 3.06
N ALA A 76 -8.69 8.13 3.13
CA ALA A 76 -9.97 7.91 3.79
C ALA A 76 -11.07 7.71 2.74
N TYR A 77 -11.98 6.79 2.98
CA TYR A 77 -12.98 6.34 2.03
C TYR A 77 -14.40 6.47 2.58
N CYS A 78 -15.29 6.96 1.72
CA CYS A 78 -16.72 6.98 1.96
C CYS A 78 -17.36 5.69 1.40
N LYS A 79 -18.50 5.30 1.93
CA LYS A 79 -19.22 4.08 1.55
C LYS A 79 -19.51 3.97 0.04
N ASP A 80 -19.76 5.11 -0.59
CA ASP A 80 -20.08 5.19 -2.02
C ASP A 80 -18.85 5.20 -2.95
N ASP A 81 -17.64 5.30 -2.39
CA ASP A 81 -16.39 5.44 -3.15
C ASP A 81 -15.52 4.17 -3.15
N SER A 82 -16.00 3.08 -2.57
CA SER A 82 -15.20 1.85 -2.39
C SER A 82 -14.60 1.29 -3.69
N THR A 83 -15.29 1.41 -4.81
CA THR A 83 -14.79 0.98 -6.13
C THR A 83 -13.68 1.87 -6.69
N LYS A 84 -13.63 3.14 -6.31
CA LYS A 84 -12.57 4.08 -6.72
C LYS A 84 -11.26 3.87 -5.93
N ILE A 85 -11.37 3.32 -4.75
CA ILE A 85 -10.26 3.06 -3.81
C ILE A 85 -9.16 2.25 -4.46
N VAL A 86 -9.54 1.10 -5.00
CA VAL A 86 -8.60 0.17 -5.65
C VAL A 86 -7.91 0.85 -6.82
N GLY A 87 -8.66 1.59 -7.64
CA GLY A 87 -8.13 2.32 -8.79
C GLY A 87 -7.13 3.41 -8.38
N GLU A 88 -7.45 4.20 -7.36
CA GLU A 88 -6.58 5.30 -6.91
C GLU A 88 -5.32 4.80 -6.20
N ALA A 89 -5.44 3.80 -5.31
CA ALA A 89 -4.27 3.19 -4.66
C ALA A 89 -3.38 2.48 -5.68
N THR A 90 -3.97 1.75 -6.62
CA THR A 90 -3.26 1.14 -7.74
C THR A 90 -2.52 2.18 -8.59
N ASN A 91 -3.15 3.31 -8.90
CA ASN A 91 -2.51 4.38 -9.68
C ASN A 91 -1.37 5.05 -8.92
N ALA A 92 -1.50 5.23 -7.61
CA ALA A 92 -0.42 5.77 -6.78
C ALA A 92 0.82 4.87 -6.79
N ILE A 93 0.62 3.56 -6.69
CA ILE A 93 1.72 2.59 -6.74
C ILE A 93 2.26 2.44 -8.18
N LYS A 94 1.41 2.47 -9.21
CA LYS A 94 1.85 2.50 -10.61
C LYS A 94 2.78 3.67 -10.89
N SER A 95 2.47 4.87 -10.39
CA SER A 95 3.35 6.04 -10.57
C SER A 95 4.68 5.90 -9.83
N PHE A 96 4.73 5.13 -8.75
CA PHE A 96 5.97 4.80 -8.03
C PHE A 96 6.82 3.75 -8.76
N VAL A 97 6.19 2.86 -9.49
CA VAL A 97 6.81 1.75 -10.25
C VAL A 97 7.25 2.20 -11.67
N THR A 98 7.22 3.49 -11.99
CA THR A 98 7.53 4.02 -13.34
C THR A 98 8.85 3.50 -13.88
N GLY A 99 8.84 2.89 -15.07
CA GLY A 99 10.01 2.37 -15.80
C GLY A 99 9.81 1.02 -16.48
N GLY A 100 8.77 0.27 -16.13
CA GLY A 100 8.43 -1.00 -16.77
C GLY A 100 7.60 -0.83 -18.05
N SER A 101 7.52 -1.88 -18.89
CA SER A 101 6.56 -1.93 -19.99
C SER A 101 5.11 -1.80 -19.46
N GLU A 102 4.19 -1.33 -20.29
CA GLU A 102 2.77 -1.17 -19.89
C GLU A 102 2.16 -2.46 -19.33
N ASN A 103 2.55 -3.62 -19.87
CA ASN A 103 2.08 -4.93 -19.38
C ASN A 103 2.56 -5.24 -17.98
N VAL A 104 3.82 -4.93 -17.66
CA VAL A 104 4.39 -5.12 -16.31
C VAL A 104 3.71 -4.17 -15.32
N ILE A 105 3.51 -2.90 -15.70
CA ILE A 105 2.81 -1.93 -14.88
C ILE A 105 1.36 -2.34 -14.63
N SER A 106 0.71 -2.94 -15.63
CA SER A 106 -0.66 -3.45 -15.51
C SER A 106 -0.73 -4.66 -14.59
N GLY A 107 0.18 -5.64 -14.73
CA GLY A 107 0.26 -6.83 -13.87
C GLY A 107 0.52 -6.46 -12.41
N VAL A 108 1.44 -5.55 -12.15
CA VAL A 108 1.69 -4.98 -10.82
C VAL A 108 0.44 -4.32 -10.25
N GLY A 109 -0.25 -3.53 -11.06
CA GLY A 109 -1.51 -2.90 -10.66
C GLY A 109 -2.59 -3.91 -10.29
N ALA A 110 -2.68 -5.03 -11.02
CA ALA A 110 -3.63 -6.10 -10.73
C ALA A 110 -3.32 -6.82 -9.41
N LEU A 111 -2.03 -7.09 -9.12
CA LEU A 111 -1.60 -7.71 -7.85
C LEU A 111 -1.91 -6.83 -6.65
N ILE A 112 -1.63 -5.53 -6.75
CA ILE A 112 -1.93 -4.57 -5.69
C ILE A 112 -3.44 -4.42 -5.51
N GLY A 113 -4.19 -4.35 -6.61
CA GLY A 113 -5.63 -4.31 -6.58
C GLY A 113 -6.24 -5.55 -5.92
N ALA A 114 -5.69 -6.73 -6.19
CA ALA A 114 -6.11 -7.97 -5.54
C ALA A 114 -5.84 -7.96 -4.03
N GLY A 115 -4.66 -7.48 -3.58
CA GLY A 115 -4.32 -7.33 -2.17
C GLY A 115 -5.25 -6.35 -1.44
N ILE A 116 -5.55 -5.20 -2.05
CA ILE A 116 -6.49 -4.22 -1.51
C ILE A 116 -7.91 -4.79 -1.46
N ASN A 117 -8.35 -5.48 -2.51
CA ASN A 117 -9.67 -6.14 -2.53
C ASN A 117 -9.79 -7.20 -1.45
N MET A 118 -8.72 -7.98 -1.21
CA MET A 118 -8.68 -8.96 -0.12
C MET A 118 -8.83 -8.27 1.24
N LEU A 119 -8.11 -7.16 1.48
CA LEU A 119 -8.23 -6.36 2.69
C LEU A 119 -9.64 -5.81 2.89
N MET A 120 -10.25 -5.31 1.81
CA MET A 120 -11.60 -4.76 1.85
C MET A 120 -12.68 -5.83 2.01
N GLY A 121 -12.46 -7.01 1.44
CA GLY A 121 -13.35 -8.17 1.51
C GLY A 121 -13.27 -8.94 2.84
N SER A 122 -12.23 -8.72 3.66
CA SER A 122 -12.09 -9.33 4.98
C SER A 122 -13.08 -8.70 5.97
N GLY A 123 -14.38 -9.05 5.82
CA GLY A 123 -15.51 -8.41 6.49
C GLY A 123 -15.59 -8.56 8.01
N GLU A 124 -14.68 -9.31 8.65
CA GLU A 124 -14.82 -9.74 10.05
C GLU A 124 -13.94 -8.98 11.06
N GLY A 125 -13.23 -7.92 10.67
CA GLY A 125 -12.33 -7.22 11.60
C GLY A 125 -12.46 -5.71 11.57
N VAL A 126 -12.10 -5.08 12.70
CA VAL A 126 -11.96 -3.62 12.79
C VAL A 126 -10.77 -3.14 11.96
N GLN A 127 -9.79 -4.01 11.72
CA GLN A 127 -8.58 -3.75 10.92
C GLN A 127 -8.02 -5.01 10.29
N ALA A 128 -7.32 -4.86 9.17
CA ALA A 128 -6.60 -5.92 8.47
C ALA A 128 -5.28 -5.39 7.90
N GLU A 129 -4.29 -6.29 7.75
CA GLU A 129 -3.00 -6.00 7.14
C GLU A 129 -2.71 -7.00 6.02
N HIS A 130 -2.03 -6.54 4.98
CA HIS A 130 -1.55 -7.39 3.88
C HIS A 130 -0.12 -7.01 3.53
N SER A 131 0.68 -8.02 3.22
CA SER A 131 2.08 -7.85 2.81
C SER A 131 2.37 -8.74 1.62
N ASP A 132 2.96 -8.18 0.58
CA ASP A 132 3.38 -8.92 -0.60
C ASP A 132 4.63 -8.28 -1.20
N TYR A 133 5.37 -9.02 -2.02
CA TYR A 133 6.42 -8.47 -2.86
C TYR A 133 6.39 -9.11 -4.25
N PHE A 134 6.91 -8.39 -5.22
CA PHE A 134 7.05 -8.86 -6.59
C PHE A 134 8.36 -8.34 -7.19
N ILE A 135 8.78 -9.01 -8.25
CA ILE A 135 9.99 -8.68 -9.00
C ILE A 135 9.60 -8.22 -10.39
N MET A 136 10.26 -7.20 -10.89
CA MET A 136 10.06 -6.71 -12.24
C MET A 136 11.37 -6.24 -12.85
N VAL A 137 11.40 -6.16 -14.19
CA VAL A 137 12.49 -5.53 -14.92
C VAL A 137 12.18 -4.04 -15.07
N ASP A 138 13.12 -3.19 -14.62
CA ASP A 138 13.04 -1.74 -14.76
C ASP A 138 14.29 -1.28 -15.56
N GLY A 139 14.11 -1.03 -16.85
CA GLY A 139 15.20 -0.78 -17.78
C GLY A 139 16.13 -1.99 -17.91
N LEU A 140 17.38 -1.85 -17.47
CA LEU A 140 18.39 -2.92 -17.45
C LEU A 140 18.54 -3.57 -16.07
N ALA A 141 17.79 -3.11 -15.07
CA ALA A 141 17.88 -3.57 -13.70
C ALA A 141 16.70 -4.50 -13.34
N LEU A 142 16.98 -5.49 -12.53
CA LEU A 142 15.96 -6.28 -11.86
C LEU A 142 15.64 -5.61 -10.53
N VAL A 143 14.38 -5.29 -10.29
CA VAL A 143 13.94 -4.63 -9.06
C VAL A 143 12.92 -5.48 -8.31
N ARG A 144 12.97 -5.39 -6.99
CA ARG A 144 11.99 -5.94 -6.06
C ARG A 144 11.16 -4.81 -5.50
N ILE A 145 9.85 -4.97 -5.50
CA ILE A 145 8.89 -4.03 -4.88
C ILE A 145 8.21 -4.75 -3.74
N ASP A 146 8.43 -4.29 -2.53
CA ASP A 146 7.73 -4.74 -1.33
C ASP A 146 6.59 -3.78 -1.02
N VAL A 147 5.39 -4.30 -0.76
CA VAL A 147 4.20 -3.51 -0.43
C VAL A 147 3.59 -4.03 0.86
N LYS A 148 3.35 -3.14 1.80
CA LYS A 148 2.53 -3.42 2.98
C LYS A 148 1.35 -2.46 3.03
N SER A 149 0.18 -3.01 3.30
CA SER A 149 -1.08 -2.28 3.34
C SER A 149 -1.82 -2.59 4.63
N TRP A 150 -2.55 -1.61 5.13
CA TRP A 150 -3.40 -1.71 6.28
C TRP A 150 -4.69 -0.94 6.05
N ILE A 151 -5.81 -1.54 6.44
CA ILE A 151 -7.12 -0.92 6.43
C ILE A 151 -7.73 -0.96 7.81
N ARG A 152 -8.41 0.10 8.20
CA ARG A 152 -9.19 0.17 9.42
C ARG A 152 -10.58 0.73 9.13
N LYS A 153 -11.60 0.02 9.58
CA LYS A 153 -12.98 0.50 9.57
C LYS A 153 -13.17 1.58 10.64
N VAL A 154 -13.88 2.62 10.30
CA VAL A 154 -14.19 3.73 11.19
C VAL A 154 -15.48 3.40 11.94
N THR A 155 -15.43 3.39 13.28
CA THR A 155 -16.57 3.05 14.14
C THR A 155 -17.11 4.24 14.93
N VAL A 156 -16.58 5.45 14.69
CA VAL A 156 -16.94 6.66 15.44
C VAL A 156 -18.25 7.23 14.92
N VAL A 157 -19.25 7.34 15.79
CA VAL A 157 -20.56 7.92 15.47
C VAL A 157 -20.39 9.35 14.95
N GLY A 158 -21.01 9.66 13.82
CA GLY A 158 -20.88 10.94 13.13
C GLY A 158 -19.83 10.96 12.02
N ILE A 159 -18.74 10.16 12.12
CA ILE A 159 -17.76 9.95 11.03
C ILE A 159 -18.21 8.80 10.14
N THR A 160 -18.77 7.73 10.70
CA THR A 160 -19.23 6.52 9.97
C THR A 160 -20.29 6.81 8.91
N GLN A 161 -20.97 7.96 8.99
CA GLN A 161 -21.91 8.38 7.94
C GLN A 161 -21.21 8.88 6.67
N LYS A 162 -19.88 9.17 6.73
CA LYS A 162 -19.12 9.84 5.68
C LYS A 162 -17.80 9.15 5.34
N ILE A 163 -17.15 8.52 6.32
CA ILE A 163 -15.91 7.79 6.14
C ILE A 163 -16.12 6.37 6.67
N GLU A 164 -16.03 5.40 5.80
CA GLU A 164 -16.19 3.99 6.16
C GLU A 164 -14.88 3.37 6.62
N SER A 165 -13.77 3.76 5.98
CA SER A 165 -12.45 3.19 6.29
C SER A 165 -11.29 4.12 5.95
N VAL A 166 -10.16 3.86 6.60
CA VAL A 166 -8.86 4.48 6.30
C VAL A 166 -7.91 3.39 5.83
N LEU A 167 -7.28 3.60 4.69
CA LEU A 167 -6.22 2.77 4.12
C LEU A 167 -4.89 3.48 4.29
N ALA A 168 -3.88 2.74 4.74
CA ALA A 168 -2.49 3.15 4.68
C ALA A 168 -1.68 2.09 3.94
N PHE A 169 -0.74 2.50 3.10
CA PHE A 169 0.20 1.58 2.47
C PHE A 169 1.58 2.20 2.35
N THR A 170 2.58 1.32 2.34
CA THR A 170 3.97 1.66 2.08
C THR A 170 4.51 0.72 1.02
N ALA A 171 5.19 1.28 0.03
CA ALA A 171 5.93 0.52 -0.98
C ALA A 171 7.41 0.88 -0.94
N VAL A 172 8.27 -0.13 -1.07
CA VAL A 172 9.74 0.02 -1.13
C VAL A 172 10.24 -0.63 -2.39
N LYS A 173 10.98 0.11 -3.21
CA LYS A 173 11.64 -0.34 -4.44
C LYS A 173 13.11 -0.59 -4.15
N SER A 174 13.60 -1.79 -4.45
CA SER A 174 14.97 -2.22 -4.18
C SER A 174 15.60 -2.85 -5.41
N SER A 175 16.93 -2.74 -5.55
CA SER A 175 17.70 -3.43 -6.57
C SER A 175 17.93 -4.88 -6.13
N VAL A 176 17.62 -5.84 -7.00
CA VAL A 176 17.86 -7.27 -6.74
C VAL A 176 19.37 -7.57 -6.84
N ASP A 177 19.85 -8.38 -5.92
CA ASP A 177 21.22 -8.93 -5.94
C ASP A 177 21.25 -10.14 -6.89
N VAL A 178 21.47 -9.88 -8.16
CA VAL A 178 21.46 -10.89 -9.22
C VAL A 178 22.56 -11.94 -9.06
N ASP A 179 23.64 -11.61 -8.37
CA ASP A 179 24.77 -12.53 -8.14
C ASP A 179 24.42 -13.60 -7.10
N LYS A 180 23.40 -13.35 -6.28
CA LYS A 180 22.94 -14.27 -5.22
C LYS A 180 21.69 -15.07 -5.57
N ILE A 181 21.10 -14.87 -6.75
CA ILE A 181 19.95 -15.66 -7.20
C ILE A 181 20.37 -16.64 -8.29
N SER A 182 19.83 -17.87 -8.24
CA SER A 182 20.00 -18.80 -9.34
C SER A 182 19.13 -18.37 -10.53
N PHE A 183 19.55 -18.70 -11.75
CA PHE A 183 18.75 -18.48 -12.95
C PHE A 183 17.36 -19.13 -12.83
N ASN A 184 17.27 -20.32 -12.22
CA ASN A 184 15.99 -20.99 -12.00
C ASN A 184 15.10 -20.21 -11.05
N THR A 185 15.63 -19.66 -9.95
CA THR A 185 14.86 -18.81 -9.01
C THR A 185 14.34 -17.55 -9.70
N PHE A 186 15.18 -16.94 -10.55
CA PHE A 186 14.78 -15.80 -11.38
C PHE A 186 13.63 -16.19 -12.33
N MET A 187 13.78 -17.32 -13.04
CA MET A 187 12.78 -17.79 -13.99
C MET A 187 11.46 -18.18 -13.31
N GLU A 188 11.50 -18.76 -12.12
CA GLU A 188 10.29 -19.06 -11.34
C GLU A 188 9.56 -17.79 -10.90
N ALA A 189 10.27 -16.81 -10.37
CA ALA A 189 9.70 -15.54 -9.98
C ALA A 189 9.11 -14.79 -11.19
N TYR A 190 9.84 -14.77 -12.31
CA TYR A 190 9.40 -14.14 -13.57
C TYR A 190 8.20 -14.89 -14.18
N LYS A 191 8.23 -16.21 -14.18
CA LYS A 191 7.13 -17.06 -14.68
C LYS A 191 5.87 -16.90 -13.86
N TYR A 192 5.99 -16.73 -12.54
CA TYR A 192 4.85 -16.47 -11.67
C TYR A 192 4.19 -15.10 -11.96
N GLN A 193 4.97 -14.14 -12.44
CA GLN A 193 4.44 -12.85 -12.91
C GLN A 193 3.78 -12.97 -14.29
N LEU A 194 4.33 -13.78 -15.19
CA LEU A 194 3.80 -13.97 -16.54
C LEU A 194 2.56 -14.89 -16.60
N GLN A 195 2.37 -15.77 -15.63
CA GLN A 195 1.22 -16.72 -15.61
C GLN A 195 -0.06 -16.15 -15.02
N ARG A 196 -0.04 -14.89 -14.60
CA ARG A 196 -1.21 -14.17 -14.07
C ARG A 196 -1.89 -13.23 -15.08
N ASP A 197 -1.46 -13.29 -16.35
CA ASP A 197 -2.16 -12.64 -17.49
C ASP A 197 -3.23 -13.56 -18.08
#